data_994b74e2e7d3f8554a9adec82b1f1e93
#
_entry.id   994b74e2e7d3f8554a9adec82b1f1e93
#
_cell.length_a   1.000
_cell.length_b   1.000
_cell.length_c   1.000
_cell.angle_alpha   90.00
_cell.angle_beta   90.00
_cell.angle_gamma   90.00
#
_symmetry.space_group_name_H-M   'P 1'
#
loop_
_entity.id
_entity.type
_entity.pdbx_description
1 polymer ?
#
loop_
_entity_poly.entity_id
_entity_poly.type
_entity_poly.pdbx_seq_one_letter_code
_entity_poly.pdbx_strand_id
1 'polypeptide(L)'
;MKRYAAAALVAAVALPLMACSTGDQGGDKSALTSGPIKIWYSTNEQEIAWAEKVVEAWNADHPDEKVTAEAIPAGKSSEDAISAAITAGNTPCLVYNTAPAAVPAFQKQGGLVDLSTTFADGEDFITGRSGGAADGFRSPDGDLYQVPWKANPFMLYYNKDMLAAAGLDADNPKLETYDDVLAAAKAIKAAGAADYVLYPPASGDYTNPLFDFYPFYLANSGGTQLVADGKATFTSAEGVETLEFWKTLYAEGYSSAEAYSGDAWAGPFADGVAALGIAGPWGAGAFDGKVNYGVVPLPTAAGTAPEETYTFGDSKNVGLYTSCENKQTAWDFVKFSMNADNDLALLETTGQFPIRTDVAEVAADYLASNPLLATFASSVPLTVDVPNIANSTEIWQTFRDAWGASVQGQDDLTSTMGGAADKIDALIAQG
;
A
#
# COMPACT_ATOMS: atom_id res chain seq x y z
N MET A 1 30.85 55.60 -55.49
CA MET A 1 30.50 57.04 -55.48
C MET A 1 29.26 57.24 -54.67
N LYS A 2 29.25 58.27 -53.86
CA LYS A 2 28.20 58.83 -52.96
C LYS A 2 28.05 58.17 -51.60
N ARG A 3 28.73 58.83 -50.66
CA ARG A 3 28.58 58.79 -49.19
C ARG A 3 27.30 59.55 -48.81
N TYR A 4 26.53 59.05 -47.87
CA TYR A 4 25.62 59.88 -47.06
C TYR A 4 25.84 59.54 -45.59
N ALA A 5 26.20 60.56 -44.85
CA ALA A 5 26.30 60.60 -43.42
C ALA A 5 24.88 60.79 -42.82
N ALA A 6 24.57 60.13 -41.76
CA ALA A 6 23.40 60.41 -40.95
C ALA A 6 23.81 60.63 -39.48
N ALA A 7 23.43 61.76 -38.98
CA ALA A 7 23.77 62.30 -37.68
C ALA A 7 23.05 61.56 -36.53
N ALA A 8 23.78 61.36 -35.44
CA ALA A 8 23.23 60.84 -34.21
C ALA A 8 22.56 61.95 -33.36
N LEU A 9 21.32 61.76 -33.05
CA LEU A 9 20.60 62.57 -32.02
C LEU A 9 20.68 61.88 -30.68
N VAL A 10 21.36 62.48 -29.72
CA VAL A 10 21.39 62.04 -28.31
C VAL A 10 20.19 62.64 -27.60
N ALA A 11 19.26 61.79 -27.17
CA ALA A 11 18.16 62.19 -26.27
C ALA A 11 18.54 61.71 -24.84
N ALA A 12 18.79 62.67 -23.98
CA ALA A 12 18.98 62.45 -22.54
C ALA A 12 17.63 62.18 -21.87
N VAL A 13 17.43 60.97 -21.33
CA VAL A 13 16.29 60.62 -20.50
C VAL A 13 16.76 60.61 -19.01
N ALA A 14 16.20 61.52 -18.22
CA ALA A 14 16.39 61.59 -16.80
C ALA A 14 15.63 60.41 -16.10
N LEU A 15 16.33 59.56 -15.38
CA LEU A 15 15.75 58.52 -14.52
C LEU A 15 15.48 59.12 -13.14
N PRO A 16 14.27 58.95 -12.55
CA PRO A 16 14.05 59.24 -11.12
C PRO A 16 14.59 58.07 -10.30
N LEU A 17 15.44 58.35 -9.34
CA LEU A 17 15.81 57.43 -8.27
C LEU A 17 14.57 57.17 -7.39
N MET A 18 14.02 55.98 -7.48
CA MET A 18 13.09 55.45 -6.47
C MET A 18 13.90 54.74 -5.38
N ALA A 19 13.67 55.18 -4.17
CA ALA A 19 14.24 54.67 -2.93
C ALA A 19 13.86 53.17 -2.74
N CYS A 20 14.86 52.32 -2.49
CA CYS A 20 14.67 50.98 -1.97
C CYS A 20 14.03 51.05 -0.58
N SER A 21 12.77 50.72 -0.44
CA SER A 21 12.22 50.27 0.82
C SER A 21 12.59 48.81 0.99
N THR A 22 13.32 48.50 2.02
CA THR A 22 13.53 47.13 2.51
C THR A 22 12.19 46.59 2.97
N GLY A 23 11.47 45.93 2.03
CA GLY A 23 10.31 45.16 2.35
C GLY A 23 10.77 43.75 2.77
N ASP A 24 10.31 43.38 3.93
CA ASP A 24 10.33 42.07 4.52
C ASP A 24 10.01 40.98 3.45
N GLN A 25 10.94 40.07 3.20
CA GLN A 25 10.68 38.87 2.37
C GLN A 25 9.95 37.85 3.24
N GLY A 26 8.71 38.16 3.63
CA GLY A 26 7.72 37.15 3.93
C GLY A 26 7.33 36.51 2.60
N GLY A 27 7.71 35.25 2.40
CA GLY A 27 7.29 34.49 1.21
C GLY A 27 5.78 34.59 1.06
N ASP A 28 5.36 35.11 -0.09
CA ASP A 28 3.95 35.16 -0.49
C ASP A 28 3.50 33.68 -0.63
N LYS A 29 2.86 33.13 0.41
CA LYS A 29 2.14 31.88 0.27
C LYS A 29 1.05 32.18 -0.75
N SER A 30 1.24 31.75 -2.00
CA SER A 30 0.23 31.91 -3.04
C SER A 30 -1.10 31.41 -2.47
N ALA A 31 -2.12 32.29 -2.47
CA ALA A 31 -3.42 31.95 -1.93
C ALA A 31 -3.91 30.65 -2.60
N LEU A 32 -4.30 29.67 -1.78
CA LEU A 32 -4.87 28.41 -2.27
C LEU A 32 -6.15 28.75 -3.04
N THR A 33 -6.30 28.19 -4.23
CA THR A 33 -7.44 28.44 -5.12
C THR A 33 -8.46 27.32 -5.02
N SER A 34 -9.74 27.70 -5.21
CA SER A 34 -10.87 26.79 -5.30
C SER A 34 -11.44 26.78 -6.71
N GLY A 35 -12.12 25.72 -7.10
CA GLY A 35 -12.74 25.50 -8.39
C GLY A 35 -12.84 24.02 -8.76
N PRO A 36 -13.28 23.67 -9.96
CA PRO A 36 -13.41 22.28 -10.39
C PRO A 36 -12.09 21.53 -10.37
N ILE A 37 -12.13 20.25 -9.96
CA ILE A 37 -10.96 19.36 -9.94
C ILE A 37 -11.24 18.03 -10.64
N LYS A 38 -10.16 17.37 -11.06
CA LYS A 38 -10.19 15.98 -11.51
C LYS A 38 -9.47 15.11 -10.49
N ILE A 39 -9.99 13.89 -10.26
CA ILE A 39 -9.37 12.87 -9.43
C ILE A 39 -9.27 11.55 -10.17
N TRP A 40 -8.30 10.74 -9.79
CA TRP A 40 -8.24 9.33 -10.16
C TRP A 40 -8.54 8.46 -8.94
N TYR A 41 -9.25 7.35 -9.21
CA TYR A 41 -9.54 6.32 -8.21
C TYR A 41 -9.15 4.94 -8.75
N SER A 42 -9.28 3.92 -7.92
CA SER A 42 -8.98 2.53 -8.22
C SER A 42 -9.71 1.97 -9.46
N THR A 43 -9.23 0.85 -9.96
CA THR A 43 -9.93 0.01 -10.94
C THR A 43 -10.82 -1.07 -10.30
N ASN A 44 -10.84 -1.16 -8.97
CA ASN A 44 -11.70 -2.09 -8.24
C ASN A 44 -13.16 -1.62 -8.27
N GLU A 45 -14.08 -2.50 -8.70
CA GLU A 45 -15.49 -2.15 -8.91
C GLU A 45 -16.19 -1.66 -7.64
N GLN A 46 -15.86 -2.19 -6.47
CA GLN A 46 -16.45 -1.78 -5.19
C GLN A 46 -15.96 -0.39 -4.77
N GLU A 47 -14.67 -0.11 -4.99
CA GLU A 47 -14.11 1.22 -4.73
C GLU A 47 -14.64 2.27 -5.70
N ILE A 48 -14.88 1.91 -6.95
CA ILE A 48 -15.56 2.76 -7.95
C ILE A 48 -16.95 3.12 -7.44
N ALA A 49 -17.74 2.13 -7.00
CA ALA A 49 -19.10 2.35 -6.51
C ALA A 49 -19.13 3.26 -5.25
N TRP A 50 -18.15 3.15 -4.37
CA TRP A 50 -17.98 4.08 -3.25
C TRP A 50 -17.63 5.49 -3.73
N ALA A 51 -16.62 5.62 -4.60
CA ALA A 51 -16.15 6.90 -5.09
C ALA A 51 -17.23 7.68 -5.85
N GLU A 52 -18.03 7.01 -6.67
CA GLU A 52 -19.16 7.62 -7.39
C GLU A 52 -20.17 8.26 -6.43
N LYS A 53 -20.54 7.57 -5.35
CA LYS A 53 -21.46 8.10 -4.32
C LYS A 53 -20.89 9.33 -3.62
N VAL A 54 -19.60 9.28 -3.23
CA VAL A 54 -18.92 10.38 -2.56
C VAL A 54 -18.83 11.61 -3.47
N VAL A 55 -18.49 11.40 -4.75
CA VAL A 55 -18.41 12.48 -5.74
C VAL A 55 -19.79 13.08 -6.03
N GLU A 56 -20.83 12.26 -6.14
CA GLU A 56 -22.21 12.74 -6.32
C GLU A 56 -22.65 13.62 -5.16
N ALA A 57 -22.41 13.17 -3.91
CA ALA A 57 -22.75 13.93 -2.71
C ALA A 57 -21.99 15.27 -2.64
N TRP A 58 -20.67 15.26 -2.89
CA TRP A 58 -19.88 16.51 -2.96
C TRP A 58 -20.43 17.47 -4.03
N ASN A 59 -20.66 16.99 -5.22
CA ASN A 59 -21.09 17.80 -6.35
C ASN A 59 -22.50 18.40 -6.18
N ALA A 60 -23.36 17.79 -5.35
CA ALA A 60 -24.67 18.32 -5.00
C ALA A 60 -24.56 19.57 -4.13
N ASP A 61 -23.60 19.57 -3.19
CA ASP A 61 -23.43 20.65 -2.22
C ASP A 61 -22.43 21.73 -2.68
N HIS A 62 -21.56 21.42 -3.67
CA HIS A 62 -20.48 22.29 -4.14
C HIS A 62 -20.51 22.51 -5.67
N PRO A 63 -21.54 23.20 -6.22
CA PRO A 63 -21.75 23.30 -7.67
C PRO A 63 -20.63 24.04 -8.43
N ASP A 64 -19.88 24.92 -7.75
CA ASP A 64 -18.75 25.69 -8.32
C ASP A 64 -17.40 24.98 -8.14
N GLU A 65 -17.34 23.92 -7.32
CA GLU A 65 -16.14 23.14 -6.99
C GLU A 65 -16.29 21.67 -7.38
N LYS A 66 -16.82 21.43 -8.56
CA LYS A 66 -17.15 20.08 -9.02
C LYS A 66 -15.93 19.18 -9.10
N VAL A 67 -16.10 17.95 -8.65
CA VAL A 67 -15.16 16.85 -8.78
C VAL A 67 -15.56 15.98 -9.96
N THR A 68 -14.61 15.73 -10.87
CA THR A 68 -14.75 14.72 -11.94
C THR A 68 -13.81 13.55 -11.59
N ALA A 69 -14.37 12.35 -11.48
CA ALA A 69 -13.62 11.16 -11.10
C ALA A 69 -13.44 10.22 -12.30
N GLU A 70 -12.24 9.71 -12.49
CA GLU A 70 -11.88 8.74 -13.53
C GLU A 70 -11.08 7.60 -12.91
N ALA A 71 -11.15 6.40 -13.49
CA ALA A 71 -10.26 5.32 -13.09
C ALA A 71 -8.81 5.64 -13.45
N ILE A 72 -7.86 5.14 -12.67
CA ILE A 72 -6.43 5.22 -13.04
C ILE A 72 -6.27 4.60 -14.43
N PRO A 73 -5.58 5.26 -15.38
CA PRO A 73 -5.37 4.74 -16.72
C PRO A 73 -4.72 3.35 -16.71
N ALA A 74 -5.15 2.48 -17.61
CA ALA A 74 -4.54 1.17 -17.77
C ALA A 74 -3.06 1.30 -18.16
N GLY A 75 -2.20 0.54 -17.48
CA GLY A 75 -0.76 0.53 -17.67
C GLY A 75 -0.17 -0.81 -17.25
N LYS A 76 1.15 -0.88 -17.06
CA LYS A 76 1.79 -2.04 -16.46
C LYS A 76 1.43 -2.15 -14.97
N SER A 77 1.37 -1.00 -14.29
CA SER A 77 0.85 -0.83 -12.94
C SER A 77 0.18 0.55 -12.80
N SER A 78 -0.55 0.77 -11.73
CA SER A 78 -1.09 2.08 -11.37
C SER A 78 0.03 3.10 -11.13
N GLU A 79 1.10 2.67 -10.46
CA GLU A 79 2.25 3.50 -10.13
C GLU A 79 3.00 3.96 -11.38
N ASP A 80 3.16 3.09 -12.38
CA ASP A 80 3.74 3.46 -13.68
C ASP A 80 2.90 4.52 -14.40
N ALA A 81 1.58 4.37 -14.39
CA ALA A 81 0.67 5.35 -15.00
C ALA A 81 0.75 6.71 -14.30
N ILE A 82 0.82 6.72 -12.97
CA ILE A 82 0.96 7.95 -12.16
C ILE A 82 2.32 8.60 -12.44
N SER A 83 3.41 7.84 -12.42
CA SER A 83 4.78 8.33 -12.69
C SER A 83 4.88 8.96 -14.10
N ALA A 84 4.27 8.34 -15.09
CA ALA A 84 4.21 8.88 -16.44
C ALA A 84 3.43 10.21 -16.49
N ALA A 85 2.31 10.31 -15.76
CA ALA A 85 1.51 11.53 -15.69
C ALA A 85 2.24 12.66 -14.95
N ILE A 86 3.01 12.35 -13.89
CA ILE A 86 3.88 13.33 -13.20
C ILE A 86 4.90 13.89 -14.21
N THR A 87 5.58 13.01 -14.93
CA THR A 87 6.58 13.41 -15.94
C THR A 87 5.98 14.27 -17.05
N ALA A 88 4.74 13.97 -17.44
CA ALA A 88 4.02 14.73 -18.46
C ALA A 88 3.38 16.05 -17.92
N GLY A 89 3.37 16.27 -16.61
CA GLY A 89 2.75 17.43 -15.97
C GLY A 89 1.23 17.47 -16.08
N ASN A 90 0.58 16.31 -16.20
CA ASN A 90 -0.87 16.18 -16.41
C ASN A 90 -1.57 15.23 -15.42
N THR A 91 -0.98 15.02 -14.23
CA THR A 91 -1.66 14.32 -13.14
C THR A 91 -2.96 15.01 -12.75
N PRO A 92 -3.99 14.28 -12.31
CA PRO A 92 -5.16 14.88 -11.68
C PRO A 92 -4.77 15.57 -10.36
N CYS A 93 -5.71 16.29 -9.76
CA CYS A 93 -5.48 16.92 -8.45
C CYS A 93 -5.22 15.88 -7.35
N LEU A 94 -6.03 14.81 -7.31
CA LEU A 94 -5.90 13.74 -6.34
C LEU A 94 -5.82 12.38 -7.03
N VAL A 95 -5.00 11.50 -6.48
CA VAL A 95 -5.02 10.07 -6.82
C VAL A 95 -5.23 9.27 -5.55
N TYR A 96 -6.28 8.47 -5.57
CA TYR A 96 -6.60 7.50 -4.52
C TYR A 96 -5.93 6.16 -4.83
N ASN A 97 -5.82 5.29 -3.82
CA ASN A 97 -5.30 3.93 -3.96
C ASN A 97 -3.83 3.84 -4.41
N THR A 98 -3.00 4.81 -4.03
CA THR A 98 -1.56 4.78 -4.27
C THR A 98 -0.86 3.91 -3.23
N ALA A 99 0.09 3.06 -3.66
CA ALA A 99 0.91 2.29 -2.74
C ALA A 99 1.95 3.19 -2.04
N PRO A 100 2.13 3.09 -0.70
CA PRO A 100 3.13 3.88 0.02
C PRO A 100 4.55 3.74 -0.54
N ALA A 101 4.92 2.56 -1.02
CA ALA A 101 6.23 2.29 -1.63
C ALA A 101 6.58 3.17 -2.84
N ALA A 102 5.57 3.70 -3.56
CA ALA A 102 5.78 4.55 -4.73
C ALA A 102 5.97 6.04 -4.38
N VAL A 103 5.56 6.45 -3.19
CA VAL A 103 5.56 7.86 -2.76
C VAL A 103 6.95 8.51 -2.82
N PRO A 104 8.04 7.87 -2.36
CA PRO A 104 9.38 8.46 -2.47
C PRO A 104 9.80 8.78 -3.91
N ALA A 105 9.43 7.93 -4.86
CA ALA A 105 9.72 8.16 -6.28
C ALA A 105 8.90 9.34 -6.84
N PHE A 106 7.63 9.46 -6.45
CA PHE A 106 6.76 10.57 -6.86
C PHE A 106 7.22 11.90 -6.24
N GLN A 107 7.67 11.87 -4.97
CA GLN A 107 8.25 13.03 -4.30
C GLN A 107 9.54 13.48 -5.00
N LYS A 108 10.45 12.55 -5.30
CA LYS A 108 11.71 12.83 -6.02
C LYS A 108 11.46 13.42 -7.42
N GLN A 109 10.36 13.06 -8.08
CA GLN A 109 9.92 13.65 -9.35
C GLN A 109 9.30 15.05 -9.20
N GLY A 110 9.09 15.55 -7.96
CA GLY A 110 8.41 16.80 -7.68
C GLY A 110 6.90 16.76 -7.96
N GLY A 111 6.31 15.56 -8.00
CA GLY A 111 4.91 15.34 -8.33
C GLY A 111 3.93 15.61 -7.20
N LEU A 112 4.37 15.50 -5.95
CA LEU A 112 3.50 15.57 -4.76
C LEU A 112 3.60 16.91 -4.03
N VAL A 113 2.48 17.32 -3.45
CA VAL A 113 2.37 18.49 -2.58
C VAL A 113 2.67 18.05 -1.15
N ASP A 114 3.53 18.77 -0.46
CA ASP A 114 3.70 18.66 0.98
C ASP A 114 2.44 19.16 1.67
N LEU A 115 1.67 18.24 2.25
CA LEU A 115 0.37 18.53 2.87
C LEU A 115 0.53 19.19 4.22
N SER A 116 1.58 18.82 4.97
CA SER A 116 1.84 19.30 6.31
C SER A 116 2.21 20.79 6.36
N THR A 117 2.86 21.31 5.31
CA THR A 117 3.27 22.72 5.23
C THR A 117 2.39 23.57 4.32
N THR A 118 1.72 22.97 3.33
CA THR A 118 0.85 23.69 2.39
C THR A 118 -0.48 24.10 3.02
N PHE A 119 -1.08 23.21 3.83
CA PHE A 119 -2.37 23.44 4.47
C PHE A 119 -2.17 23.73 5.96
N ALA A 120 -2.87 24.74 6.47
CA ALA A 120 -2.74 25.16 7.87
C ALA A 120 -3.19 24.07 8.86
N ASP A 121 -4.12 23.20 8.44
CA ASP A 121 -4.66 22.05 9.18
C ASP A 121 -4.13 20.70 8.69
N GLY A 122 -3.14 20.69 7.78
CA GLY A 122 -2.69 19.46 7.11
C GLY A 122 -2.11 18.43 8.06
N GLU A 123 -1.16 18.83 8.89
CA GLU A 123 -0.55 17.98 9.93
C GLU A 123 -1.60 17.49 10.92
N ASP A 124 -2.41 18.42 11.47
CA ASP A 124 -3.41 18.11 12.49
C ASP A 124 -4.50 17.17 11.98
N PHE A 125 -4.96 17.35 10.74
CA PHE A 125 -5.95 16.48 10.13
C PHE A 125 -5.41 15.06 9.95
N ILE A 126 -4.21 14.91 9.38
CA ILE A 126 -3.64 13.60 9.08
C ILE A 126 -3.34 12.84 10.38
N THR A 127 -2.67 13.48 11.33
CA THR A 127 -2.30 12.85 12.61
C THR A 127 -3.51 12.61 13.51
N GLY A 128 -4.45 13.55 13.56
CA GLY A 128 -5.69 13.41 14.32
C GLY A 128 -6.55 12.23 13.84
N ARG A 129 -6.63 12.04 12.51
CA ARG A 129 -7.36 10.92 11.92
C ARG A 129 -6.63 9.59 12.09
N SER A 130 -5.35 9.54 11.73
CA SER A 130 -4.59 8.29 11.58
C SER A 130 -3.83 7.89 12.85
N GLY A 131 -3.70 8.79 13.84
CA GLY A 131 -2.94 8.52 15.05
C GLY A 131 -1.48 8.16 14.75
N GLY A 132 -0.96 7.20 15.49
CA GLY A 132 0.42 6.69 15.32
C GLY A 132 0.71 6.09 13.94
N ALA A 133 -0.32 5.68 13.18
CA ALA A 133 -0.12 5.18 11.84
C ALA A 133 0.42 6.26 10.89
N ALA A 134 0.15 7.56 11.16
CA ALA A 134 0.67 8.67 10.36
C ALA A 134 2.20 8.67 10.27
N ASP A 135 2.90 8.22 11.31
CA ASP A 135 4.36 8.22 11.36
C ASP A 135 4.97 7.29 10.29
N GLY A 136 4.32 6.18 9.97
CA GLY A 136 4.72 5.26 8.90
C GLY A 136 4.59 5.84 7.49
N PHE A 137 3.88 6.97 7.35
CA PHE A 137 3.66 7.64 6.06
C PHE A 137 4.50 8.93 5.90
N ARG A 138 5.32 9.27 6.90
CA ARG A 138 6.24 10.40 6.79
C ARG A 138 7.38 10.08 5.84
N SER A 139 7.75 11.09 5.08
CA SER A 139 8.98 11.06 4.28
C SER A 139 10.22 11.23 5.17
N PRO A 140 11.44 10.92 4.69
CA PRO A 140 12.67 11.07 5.47
C PRO A 140 12.94 12.50 5.96
N ASP A 141 12.36 13.52 5.31
CA ASP A 141 12.41 14.93 5.75
C ASP A 141 11.45 15.23 6.90
N GLY A 142 10.57 14.28 7.27
CA GLY A 142 9.58 14.41 8.33
C GLY A 142 8.22 14.92 7.86
N ASP A 143 8.10 15.35 6.61
CA ASP A 143 6.89 15.93 6.04
C ASP A 143 5.91 14.84 5.54
N LEU A 144 4.64 15.23 5.34
CA LEU A 144 3.56 14.35 4.89
C LEU A 144 3.12 14.72 3.47
N TYR A 145 3.43 13.86 2.50
CA TYR A 145 3.06 14.00 1.09
C TYR A 145 1.85 13.14 0.69
N GLN A 146 1.25 12.46 1.65
CA GLN A 146 0.15 11.53 1.45
C GLN A 146 -0.76 11.51 2.68
N VAL A 147 -2.05 11.25 2.44
CA VAL A 147 -3.00 10.99 3.53
C VAL A 147 -3.20 9.49 3.62
N PRO A 148 -2.93 8.84 4.77
CA PRO A 148 -3.29 7.44 4.98
C PRO A 148 -4.79 7.25 4.79
N TRP A 149 -5.19 6.37 3.85
CA TRP A 149 -6.60 6.21 3.51
C TRP A 149 -7.20 4.94 4.10
N LYS A 150 -6.70 3.79 3.67
CA LYS A 150 -7.22 2.48 4.08
C LYS A 150 -6.10 1.47 4.29
N ALA A 151 -6.35 0.48 5.15
CA ALA A 151 -5.49 -0.65 5.43
C ALA A 151 -6.25 -1.97 5.19
N ASN A 152 -5.52 -2.98 4.76
CA ASN A 152 -6.01 -4.32 4.50
C ASN A 152 -5.13 -5.33 5.25
N PRO A 153 -5.30 -5.51 6.57
CA PRO A 153 -4.50 -6.47 7.32
C PRO A 153 -4.52 -7.83 6.64
N PHE A 154 -3.37 -8.44 6.39
CA PHE A 154 -3.30 -9.76 5.79
C PHE A 154 -3.51 -10.84 6.84
N MET A 155 -4.29 -11.86 6.47
CA MET A 155 -4.54 -13.05 7.27
C MET A 155 -4.39 -14.31 6.44
N LEU A 156 -4.28 -15.43 7.13
CA LEU A 156 -4.30 -16.76 6.55
C LEU A 156 -5.75 -17.22 6.42
N TYR A 157 -6.23 -17.34 5.18
CA TYR A 157 -7.48 -18.01 4.84
C TYR A 157 -7.26 -19.52 4.77
N TYR A 158 -8.23 -20.31 5.20
CA TYR A 158 -8.19 -21.77 5.08
C TYR A 158 -9.52 -22.33 4.58
N ASN A 159 -9.43 -23.32 3.70
CA ASN A 159 -10.60 -24.01 3.16
C ASN A 159 -11.04 -25.11 4.14
N LYS A 160 -12.19 -24.93 4.78
CA LYS A 160 -12.75 -25.83 5.80
C LYS A 160 -13.00 -27.23 5.25
N ASP A 161 -13.50 -27.32 4.03
CA ASP A 161 -13.84 -28.61 3.42
C ASP A 161 -12.59 -29.44 3.12
N MET A 162 -11.51 -28.78 2.67
CA MET A 162 -10.22 -29.44 2.43
C MET A 162 -9.52 -29.86 3.74
N LEU A 163 -9.57 -29.03 4.79
CA LEU A 163 -9.06 -29.39 6.09
C LEU A 163 -9.81 -30.61 6.64
N ALA A 164 -11.13 -30.59 6.60
CA ALA A 164 -11.97 -31.71 7.03
C ALA A 164 -11.68 -33.00 6.23
N ALA A 165 -11.49 -32.90 4.91
CA ALA A 165 -11.10 -34.02 4.05
C ALA A 165 -9.72 -34.59 4.41
N ALA A 166 -8.82 -33.75 4.94
CA ALA A 166 -7.51 -34.15 5.44
C ALA A 166 -7.55 -34.70 6.90
N GLY A 167 -8.76 -34.74 7.52
CA GLY A 167 -8.92 -35.20 8.91
C GLY A 167 -8.47 -34.17 9.96
N LEU A 168 -8.37 -32.88 9.57
CA LEU A 168 -8.04 -31.77 10.45
C LEU A 168 -9.30 -31.14 11.02
N ASP A 169 -9.18 -30.46 12.17
CA ASP A 169 -10.27 -29.68 12.74
C ASP A 169 -10.51 -28.44 11.88
N ALA A 170 -11.63 -28.40 11.17
CA ALA A 170 -11.97 -27.32 10.25
C ALA A 170 -12.59 -26.10 10.95
N ASP A 171 -13.10 -26.25 12.17
CA ASP A 171 -13.69 -25.14 12.93
C ASP A 171 -12.67 -24.44 13.84
N ASN A 172 -11.67 -25.18 14.29
CA ASN A 172 -10.57 -24.64 15.10
C ASN A 172 -9.23 -25.23 14.62
N PRO A 173 -8.77 -24.86 13.40
CA PRO A 173 -7.57 -25.46 12.83
C PRO A 173 -6.32 -25.03 13.60
N LYS A 174 -5.42 -25.98 13.80
CA LYS A 174 -4.11 -25.71 14.40
C LYS A 174 -3.17 -25.20 13.31
N LEU A 175 -3.02 -23.89 13.20
CA LEU A 175 -2.25 -23.18 12.17
C LEU A 175 -1.42 -22.00 12.75
N GLU A 176 -1.12 -22.04 14.06
CA GLU A 176 -0.47 -20.93 14.76
C GLU A 176 1.04 -20.88 14.52
N THR A 177 1.66 -22.04 14.23
CA THR A 177 3.09 -22.13 14.01
C THR A 177 3.44 -22.60 12.60
N TYR A 178 4.67 -22.32 12.17
CA TYR A 178 5.20 -22.88 10.91
C TYR A 178 5.14 -24.40 10.91
N ASP A 179 5.47 -25.04 12.04
CA ASP A 179 5.40 -26.50 12.20
C ASP A 179 3.96 -27.01 12.09
N ASP A 180 2.96 -26.29 12.62
CA ASP A 180 1.55 -26.64 12.50
C ASP A 180 1.09 -26.58 11.05
N VAL A 181 1.48 -25.52 10.32
CA VAL A 181 1.17 -25.37 8.88
C VAL A 181 1.83 -26.50 8.07
N LEU A 182 3.09 -26.85 8.35
CA LEU A 182 3.78 -27.96 7.68
C LEU A 182 3.15 -29.33 7.99
N ALA A 183 2.69 -29.52 9.24
CA ALA A 183 1.96 -30.73 9.62
C ALA A 183 0.60 -30.83 8.90
N ALA A 184 -0.14 -29.71 8.81
CA ALA A 184 -1.36 -29.63 8.04
C ALA A 184 -1.11 -29.86 6.55
N ALA A 185 -0.04 -29.29 5.98
CA ALA A 185 0.38 -29.48 4.59
C ALA A 185 0.59 -30.94 4.26
N LYS A 186 1.31 -31.66 5.13
CA LYS A 186 1.54 -33.10 4.98
C LYS A 186 0.24 -33.90 5.01
N ALA A 187 -0.70 -33.57 5.89
CA ALA A 187 -2.00 -34.23 5.98
C ALA A 187 -2.86 -33.96 4.73
N ILE A 188 -2.93 -32.72 4.28
CA ILE A 188 -3.67 -32.29 3.07
C ILE A 188 -3.15 -33.04 1.83
N LYS A 189 -1.84 -33.08 1.64
CA LYS A 189 -1.24 -33.79 0.50
C LYS A 189 -1.44 -35.31 0.59
N ALA A 190 -1.31 -35.91 1.77
CA ALA A 190 -1.52 -37.33 1.98
C ALA A 190 -2.98 -37.77 1.70
N ALA A 191 -3.93 -36.91 2.01
CA ALA A 191 -5.36 -37.09 1.73
C ALA A 191 -5.73 -36.81 0.26
N GLY A 192 -4.86 -36.16 -0.52
CA GLY A 192 -5.20 -35.65 -1.84
C GLY A 192 -6.31 -34.60 -1.81
N ALA A 193 -6.40 -33.83 -0.70
CA ALA A 193 -7.47 -32.88 -0.48
C ALA A 193 -7.27 -31.56 -1.27
N ALA A 194 -6.03 -31.23 -1.64
CA ALA A 194 -5.69 -30.09 -2.51
C ALA A 194 -4.41 -30.39 -3.31
N ASP A 195 -4.26 -29.73 -4.45
CA ASP A 195 -3.04 -29.82 -5.26
C ASP A 195 -1.86 -29.14 -4.57
N TYR A 196 -2.13 -27.98 -3.94
CA TYR A 196 -1.16 -27.21 -3.18
C TYR A 196 -1.72 -26.80 -1.81
N VAL A 197 -0.85 -26.41 -0.92
CA VAL A 197 -1.22 -25.87 0.40
C VAL A 197 -1.30 -24.36 0.37
N LEU A 198 -0.26 -23.71 -0.12
CA LEU A 198 -0.19 -22.28 -0.44
C LEU A 198 0.25 -22.11 -1.88
N TYR A 199 -0.34 -21.16 -2.58
CA TYR A 199 0.04 -20.87 -3.96
C TYR A 199 0.03 -19.35 -4.20
N PRO A 200 1.06 -18.63 -3.73
CA PRO A 200 1.16 -17.19 -3.94
C PRO A 200 1.44 -16.86 -5.40
N PRO A 201 1.22 -15.62 -5.83
CA PRO A 201 1.57 -15.17 -7.18
C PRO A 201 3.04 -15.43 -7.51
N ALA A 202 3.31 -16.04 -8.65
CA ALA A 202 4.64 -16.45 -9.08
C ALA A 202 5.19 -15.55 -10.20
N SER A 203 5.08 -14.24 -10.09
CA SER A 203 5.71 -13.30 -11.02
C SER A 203 7.09 -12.84 -10.53
N GLY A 204 7.92 -12.32 -11.43
CA GLY A 204 9.19 -11.68 -11.09
C GLY A 204 9.03 -10.22 -10.64
N ASP A 205 7.81 -9.77 -10.37
CA ASP A 205 7.52 -8.39 -9.99
C ASP A 205 7.99 -8.09 -8.56
N TYR A 206 8.50 -6.89 -8.35
CA TYR A 206 9.02 -6.42 -7.05
C TYR A 206 7.94 -6.36 -5.95
N THR A 207 6.66 -6.34 -6.32
CA THR A 207 5.56 -6.32 -5.36
C THR A 207 5.19 -7.70 -4.81
N ASN A 208 5.61 -8.79 -5.44
CA ASN A 208 5.24 -10.14 -5.01
C ASN A 208 5.64 -10.46 -3.56
N PRO A 209 6.85 -10.10 -3.08
CA PRO A 209 7.21 -10.34 -1.69
C PRO A 209 6.26 -9.72 -0.66
N LEU A 210 5.48 -8.73 -1.05
CA LEU A 210 4.47 -8.10 -0.19
C LEU A 210 3.27 -9.03 0.08
N PHE A 211 3.09 -10.08 -0.73
CA PHE A 211 1.95 -10.99 -0.69
C PHE A 211 2.33 -12.44 -0.37
N ASP A 212 3.61 -12.72 -0.21
CA ASP A 212 4.11 -14.04 0.23
C ASP A 212 5.01 -13.91 1.47
N PHE A 213 6.23 -13.45 1.33
CA PHE A 213 7.22 -13.39 2.40
C PHE A 213 6.88 -12.35 3.47
N TYR A 214 6.60 -11.13 3.06
CA TYR A 214 6.59 -9.98 3.97
C TYR A 214 5.54 -10.05 5.08
N PRO A 215 4.29 -10.48 4.84
CA PRO A 215 3.31 -10.67 5.91
C PRO A 215 3.78 -11.66 6.97
N PHE A 216 4.37 -12.78 6.58
CA PHE A 216 4.90 -13.80 7.50
C PHE A 216 6.13 -13.29 8.25
N TYR A 217 6.99 -12.53 7.58
CA TYR A 217 8.16 -11.92 8.20
C TYR A 217 7.75 -10.90 9.28
N LEU A 218 6.80 -10.04 9.00
CA LEU A 218 6.28 -9.10 9.99
C LEU A 218 5.67 -9.81 11.19
N ALA A 219 4.91 -10.88 10.95
CA ALA A 219 4.35 -11.69 12.04
C ALA A 219 5.45 -12.28 12.92
N ASN A 220 6.48 -12.89 12.31
CA ASN A 220 7.54 -13.59 13.04
C ASN A 220 8.55 -12.65 13.71
N SER A 221 8.78 -11.46 13.12
CA SER A 221 9.75 -10.47 13.60
C SER A 221 9.19 -9.42 14.56
N GLY A 222 7.90 -9.55 14.96
CA GLY A 222 7.26 -8.56 15.82
C GLY A 222 7.11 -7.19 15.15
N GLY A 223 6.84 -7.18 13.83
CA GLY A 223 6.59 -5.95 13.07
C GLY A 223 7.85 -5.25 12.53
N THR A 224 9.01 -5.90 12.56
CA THR A 224 10.23 -5.32 11.98
C THR A 224 10.11 -5.23 10.46
N GLN A 225 10.25 -4.02 9.90
CA GLN A 225 10.19 -3.81 8.45
C GLN A 225 11.39 -4.45 7.74
N LEU A 226 11.29 -4.70 6.42
CA LEU A 226 12.35 -5.26 5.59
C LEU A 226 13.67 -4.47 5.67
N VAL A 227 13.53 -3.18 5.90
CA VAL A 227 14.62 -2.24 6.15
C VAL A 227 14.30 -1.46 7.42
N ALA A 228 15.20 -1.47 8.38
CA ALA A 228 15.11 -0.69 9.61
C ALA A 228 16.50 -0.15 9.97
N ASP A 229 16.57 1.04 10.56
CA ASP A 229 17.82 1.68 10.96
C ASP A 229 18.88 1.76 9.83
N GLY A 230 18.43 1.94 8.59
CA GLY A 230 19.30 2.02 7.42
C GLY A 230 19.91 0.69 6.99
N LYS A 231 19.36 -0.44 7.38
CA LYS A 231 19.87 -1.78 7.12
C LYS A 231 18.75 -2.74 6.68
N ALA A 232 19.11 -3.69 5.84
CA ALA A 232 18.28 -4.86 5.56
C ALA A 232 18.17 -5.76 6.79
N THR A 233 16.97 -6.22 7.10
CA THR A 233 16.66 -6.92 8.36
C THR A 233 16.30 -8.40 8.19
N PHE A 234 15.98 -8.82 6.98
CA PHE A 234 15.49 -10.18 6.68
C PHE A 234 16.53 -11.30 6.84
N THR A 235 17.78 -10.95 7.16
CA THR A 235 18.82 -11.91 7.53
C THR A 235 18.93 -12.10 9.04
N SER A 236 18.04 -11.52 9.85
CA SER A 236 17.89 -11.82 11.27
C SER A 236 17.46 -13.28 11.50
N ALA A 237 17.46 -13.74 12.74
CA ALA A 237 17.00 -15.09 13.08
C ALA A 237 15.56 -15.32 12.57
N GLU A 238 14.66 -14.39 12.85
CA GLU A 238 13.24 -14.43 12.50
C GLU A 238 13.06 -14.39 10.97
N GLY A 239 13.89 -13.60 10.28
CA GLY A 239 13.90 -13.56 8.82
C GLY A 239 14.34 -14.87 8.19
N VAL A 240 15.41 -15.47 8.72
CA VAL A 240 15.90 -16.78 8.26
C VAL A 240 14.87 -17.88 8.52
N GLU A 241 14.23 -17.93 9.69
CA GLU A 241 13.14 -18.87 9.98
C GLU A 241 11.99 -18.75 8.96
N THR A 242 11.61 -17.53 8.61
CA THR A 242 10.57 -17.30 7.62
C THR A 242 10.99 -17.74 6.21
N LEU A 243 12.25 -17.47 5.82
CA LEU A 243 12.81 -17.92 4.54
C LEU A 243 12.88 -19.45 4.44
N GLU A 244 13.31 -20.13 5.50
CA GLU A 244 13.38 -21.59 5.57
C GLU A 244 11.99 -22.25 5.54
N PHE A 245 10.99 -21.65 6.21
CA PHE A 245 9.60 -22.09 6.11
C PHE A 245 9.12 -22.11 4.66
N TRP A 246 9.27 -20.98 3.95
CA TRP A 246 8.87 -20.88 2.55
C TRP A 246 9.66 -21.83 1.65
N LYS A 247 10.98 -21.93 1.85
CA LYS A 247 11.81 -22.88 1.11
C LYS A 247 11.32 -24.31 1.28
N THR A 248 10.91 -24.68 2.50
CA THR A 248 10.33 -26.00 2.78
C THR A 248 9.03 -26.22 2.03
N LEU A 249 8.12 -25.22 1.96
CA LEU A 249 6.88 -25.32 1.20
C LEU A 249 7.12 -25.61 -0.29
N TYR A 250 8.12 -24.96 -0.89
CA TYR A 250 8.47 -25.20 -2.30
C TYR A 250 9.18 -26.56 -2.48
N ALA A 251 10.15 -26.89 -1.64
CA ALA A 251 10.94 -28.12 -1.73
C ALA A 251 10.09 -29.38 -1.59
N GLU A 252 9.10 -29.36 -0.69
CA GLU A 252 8.18 -30.48 -0.46
C GLU A 252 6.98 -30.50 -1.43
N GLY A 253 6.89 -29.54 -2.37
CA GLY A 253 5.80 -29.44 -3.33
C GLY A 253 4.46 -29.04 -2.69
N TYR A 254 4.50 -28.36 -1.56
CA TYR A 254 3.33 -27.74 -0.90
C TYR A 254 2.96 -26.40 -1.48
N SER A 255 3.89 -25.78 -2.23
CA SER A 255 3.69 -24.55 -2.98
C SER A 255 4.22 -24.67 -4.41
N SER A 256 3.81 -23.77 -5.31
CA SER A 256 4.25 -23.73 -6.70
C SER A 256 4.93 -22.40 -7.03
N ALA A 257 6.02 -22.47 -7.79
CA ALA A 257 6.68 -21.31 -8.39
C ALA A 257 6.20 -21.03 -9.82
N GLU A 258 5.23 -21.79 -10.32
CA GLU A 258 4.63 -21.58 -11.65
C GLU A 258 3.54 -20.51 -11.60
N ALA A 259 3.38 -19.76 -12.68
CA ALA A 259 2.31 -18.77 -12.77
C ALA A 259 0.94 -19.46 -12.87
N TYR A 260 -0.03 -19.02 -12.05
CA TYR A 260 -1.41 -19.47 -12.14
C TYR A 260 -2.07 -18.89 -13.40
N SER A 261 -2.87 -19.70 -14.10
CA SER A 261 -3.47 -19.31 -15.39
C SER A 261 -4.68 -18.40 -15.29
N GLY A 262 -5.22 -18.20 -14.07
CA GLY A 262 -6.36 -17.34 -13.77
C GLY A 262 -5.96 -16.08 -13.02
N ASP A 263 -6.82 -15.65 -12.11
CA ASP A 263 -6.48 -14.59 -11.17
C ASP A 263 -5.34 -15.08 -10.25
N ALA A 264 -4.16 -14.53 -10.43
CA ALA A 264 -2.96 -14.96 -9.70
C ALA A 264 -3.04 -14.71 -8.19
N TRP A 265 -3.86 -13.75 -7.75
CA TRP A 265 -3.98 -13.37 -6.34
C TRP A 265 -5.03 -14.18 -5.59
N ALA A 266 -6.23 -14.30 -6.14
CA ALA A 266 -7.35 -14.98 -5.49
C ALA A 266 -7.61 -16.37 -6.06
N GLY A 267 -7.30 -16.60 -7.34
CA GLY A 267 -7.67 -17.79 -8.08
C GLY A 267 -7.26 -19.12 -7.44
N PRO A 268 -5.99 -19.32 -7.03
CA PRO A 268 -5.58 -20.60 -6.47
C PRO A 268 -6.44 -21.07 -5.28
N PHE A 269 -6.83 -20.15 -4.41
CA PHE A 269 -7.71 -20.47 -3.28
C PHE A 269 -9.19 -20.52 -3.69
N ALA A 270 -9.66 -19.54 -4.47
CA ALA A 270 -11.05 -19.45 -4.93
C ALA A 270 -11.48 -20.64 -5.80
N ASP A 271 -10.56 -21.18 -6.60
CA ASP A 271 -10.81 -22.30 -7.52
C ASP A 271 -10.54 -23.67 -6.87
N GLY A 272 -10.17 -23.68 -5.57
CA GLY A 272 -9.94 -24.91 -4.81
C GLY A 272 -8.66 -25.64 -5.20
N VAL A 273 -7.66 -24.96 -5.74
CA VAL A 273 -6.35 -25.53 -6.08
C VAL A 273 -5.42 -25.52 -4.88
N ALA A 274 -5.53 -24.49 -4.03
CA ALA A 274 -4.78 -24.37 -2.77
C ALA A 274 -5.72 -24.45 -1.57
N ALA A 275 -5.26 -25.12 -0.50
CA ALA A 275 -6.04 -25.27 0.73
C ALA A 275 -5.99 -24.03 1.64
N LEU A 276 -4.92 -23.25 1.54
CA LEU A 276 -4.70 -22.02 2.27
C LEU A 276 -4.50 -20.86 1.29
N GLY A 277 -4.92 -19.66 1.68
CA GLY A 277 -4.73 -18.42 0.94
C GLY A 277 -4.21 -17.31 1.85
N ILE A 278 -3.55 -16.33 1.28
CA ILE A 278 -3.05 -15.13 1.97
C ILE A 278 -3.73 -13.94 1.34
N ALA A 279 -4.52 -13.21 2.10
CA ALA A 279 -5.25 -12.04 1.58
C ALA A 279 -5.64 -11.08 2.69
N GLY A 280 -5.91 -9.83 2.31
CA GLY A 280 -6.62 -8.88 3.16
C GLY A 280 -8.13 -9.14 3.17
N PRO A 281 -8.93 -8.26 3.80
CA PRO A 281 -10.39 -8.40 3.89
C PRO A 281 -11.10 -8.37 2.52
N TRP A 282 -10.47 -7.79 1.50
CA TRP A 282 -10.93 -7.84 0.10
C TRP A 282 -11.04 -9.27 -0.46
N GLY A 283 -10.29 -10.23 0.12
CA GLY A 283 -10.36 -11.64 -0.25
C GLY A 283 -11.75 -12.24 -0.03
N ALA A 284 -12.51 -11.78 0.96
CA ALA A 284 -13.88 -12.25 1.20
C ALA A 284 -14.75 -12.11 -0.06
N GLY A 285 -14.72 -10.95 -0.72
CA GLY A 285 -15.48 -10.72 -1.95
C GLY A 285 -15.07 -11.63 -3.12
N ALA A 286 -13.84 -12.13 -3.12
CA ALA A 286 -13.35 -13.08 -4.14
C ALA A 286 -13.71 -14.54 -3.82
N PHE A 287 -13.89 -14.89 -2.54
CA PHE A 287 -14.07 -16.26 -2.05
C PHE A 287 -15.51 -16.58 -1.71
N ASP A 288 -16.36 -15.59 -1.38
CA ASP A 288 -17.75 -15.78 -1.02
C ASP A 288 -18.53 -16.53 -2.10
N GLY A 289 -19.28 -17.56 -1.64
CA GLY A 289 -20.06 -18.42 -2.52
C GLY A 289 -19.25 -19.43 -3.34
N LYS A 290 -17.91 -19.40 -3.27
CA LYS A 290 -17.02 -20.37 -3.95
C LYS A 290 -16.35 -21.32 -2.97
N VAL A 291 -15.92 -20.83 -1.82
CA VAL A 291 -15.17 -21.59 -0.82
C VAL A 291 -15.85 -21.49 0.53
N ASN A 292 -15.94 -22.59 1.25
CA ASN A 292 -16.30 -22.60 2.67
C ASN A 292 -15.01 -22.37 3.48
N TYR A 293 -14.81 -21.16 3.98
CA TYR A 293 -13.53 -20.75 4.55
C TYR A 293 -13.64 -20.20 5.97
N GLY A 294 -12.52 -20.12 6.64
CA GLY A 294 -12.26 -19.33 7.83
C GLY A 294 -10.97 -18.54 7.67
N VAL A 295 -10.71 -17.66 8.63
CA VAL A 295 -9.48 -16.87 8.69
C VAL A 295 -8.84 -17.00 10.07
N VAL A 296 -7.51 -16.97 10.09
CA VAL A 296 -6.71 -16.92 11.31
C VAL A 296 -5.55 -15.94 11.09
N PRO A 297 -4.93 -15.39 12.15
CA PRO A 297 -3.68 -14.66 12.02
C PRO A 297 -2.61 -15.48 11.31
N LEU A 298 -1.61 -14.79 10.76
CA LEU A 298 -0.48 -15.46 10.11
C LEU A 298 0.33 -16.26 11.14
N PRO A 299 0.81 -17.46 10.79
CA PRO A 299 1.64 -18.27 11.66
C PRO A 299 3.01 -17.63 11.90
N THR A 300 3.62 -17.96 13.03
CA THR A 300 5.00 -17.58 13.37
C THR A 300 5.80 -18.83 13.72
N ALA A 301 7.11 -18.73 13.88
CA ALA A 301 7.90 -19.87 14.30
C ALA A 301 7.54 -20.33 15.73
N ALA A 302 7.23 -19.40 16.63
CA ALA A 302 6.99 -19.64 18.04
C ALA A 302 5.51 -19.75 18.44
N GLY A 303 4.56 -19.38 17.58
CA GLY A 303 3.12 -19.31 17.91
C GLY A 303 2.80 -18.06 18.71
N THR A 304 2.99 -16.88 18.10
CA THR A 304 2.65 -15.59 18.71
C THR A 304 1.13 -15.47 18.90
N ALA A 305 0.70 -14.88 20.02
CA ALA A 305 -0.72 -14.64 20.28
C ALA A 305 -1.33 -13.70 19.23
N PRO A 306 -2.61 -13.88 18.84
CA PRO A 306 -3.26 -13.07 17.81
C PRO A 306 -3.17 -11.56 18.03
N GLU A 307 -3.29 -11.11 19.29
CA GLU A 307 -3.23 -9.72 19.72
C GLU A 307 -1.82 -9.11 19.70
N GLU A 308 -0.79 -9.92 19.42
CA GLU A 308 0.61 -9.53 19.31
C GLU A 308 1.19 -9.86 17.92
N THR A 309 0.38 -10.44 17.02
CA THR A 309 0.80 -10.86 15.69
C THR A 309 0.69 -9.70 14.70
N TYR A 310 1.82 -9.14 14.34
CA TYR A 310 1.90 -8.11 13.31
C TYR A 310 1.63 -8.67 11.92
N THR A 311 1.19 -7.82 11.00
CA THR A 311 0.93 -8.23 9.63
C THR A 311 1.15 -7.08 8.64
N PHE A 312 1.24 -7.40 7.36
CA PHE A 312 1.27 -6.41 6.29
C PHE A 312 -0.09 -5.73 6.17
N GLY A 313 -0.06 -4.38 6.14
CA GLY A 313 -1.25 -3.56 6.07
C GLY A 313 -1.81 -3.39 4.66
N ASP A 314 -1.03 -3.65 3.63
CA ASP A 314 -1.39 -3.32 2.24
C ASP A 314 -2.11 -1.97 2.16
N SER A 315 -1.59 -0.99 2.90
CA SER A 315 -2.22 0.32 3.00
C SER A 315 -2.19 1.04 1.66
N LYS A 316 -3.22 1.85 1.46
CA LYS A 316 -3.29 2.77 0.33
C LYS A 316 -3.48 4.18 0.86
N ASN A 317 -2.95 5.12 0.11
CA ASN A 317 -3.00 6.53 0.45
C ASN A 317 -3.68 7.36 -0.64
N VAL A 318 -3.90 8.63 -0.31
CA VAL A 318 -4.30 9.67 -1.26
C VAL A 318 -3.18 10.69 -1.35
N GLY A 319 -2.70 10.92 -2.57
CA GLY A 319 -1.75 11.97 -2.89
C GLY A 319 -2.43 13.16 -3.55
N LEU A 320 -1.97 14.39 -3.20
CA LEU A 320 -2.30 15.63 -3.89
C LEU A 320 -1.12 16.03 -4.77
N TYR A 321 -1.39 16.32 -6.04
CA TYR A 321 -0.34 16.52 -7.03
C TYR A 321 -0.07 17.99 -7.33
N THR A 322 1.18 18.30 -7.64
CA THR A 322 1.66 19.68 -7.88
C THR A 322 1.02 20.34 -9.10
N SER A 323 0.59 19.55 -10.09
CA SER A 323 -0.18 20.00 -11.26
C SER A 323 -1.57 20.54 -10.92
N CYS A 324 -2.09 20.29 -9.73
CA CYS A 324 -3.40 20.78 -9.29
C CYS A 324 -3.41 22.31 -9.16
N GLU A 325 -4.29 22.98 -9.88
CA GLU A 325 -4.51 24.42 -9.74
C GLU A 325 -5.38 24.71 -8.50
N ASN A 326 -6.48 23.98 -8.31
CA ASN A 326 -7.48 24.20 -7.27
C ASN A 326 -7.19 23.37 -6.01
N LYS A 327 -6.03 23.63 -5.37
CA LYS A 327 -5.55 22.83 -4.23
C LYS A 327 -6.46 22.93 -2.99
N GLN A 328 -7.16 24.07 -2.80
CA GLN A 328 -8.10 24.21 -1.69
C GLN A 328 -9.28 23.22 -1.84
N THR A 329 -9.92 23.20 -3.01
CA THR A 329 -11.00 22.22 -3.28
C THR A 329 -10.52 20.79 -3.14
N ALA A 330 -9.31 20.47 -3.62
CA ALA A 330 -8.75 19.13 -3.48
C ALA A 330 -8.59 18.74 -2.01
N TRP A 331 -8.09 19.63 -1.18
CA TRP A 331 -7.92 19.40 0.25
C TRP A 331 -9.26 19.25 0.99
N ASP A 332 -10.22 20.13 0.69
CA ASP A 332 -11.56 20.05 1.29
C ASP A 332 -12.30 18.78 0.85
N PHE A 333 -12.12 18.35 -0.40
CA PHE A 333 -12.65 17.07 -0.88
C PHE A 333 -12.00 15.87 -0.17
N VAL A 334 -10.69 15.89 0.10
CA VAL A 334 -10.04 14.86 0.92
C VAL A 334 -10.69 14.75 2.30
N LYS A 335 -10.88 15.87 2.98
CA LYS A 335 -11.53 15.89 4.31
C LYS A 335 -12.98 15.41 4.26
N PHE A 336 -13.71 15.77 3.22
CA PHE A 336 -15.08 15.31 2.99
C PHE A 336 -15.13 13.80 2.73
N SER A 337 -14.31 13.30 1.80
CA SER A 337 -14.31 11.89 1.40
C SER A 337 -13.84 10.94 2.51
N MET A 338 -13.15 11.46 3.51
CA MET A 338 -12.58 10.72 4.63
C MET A 338 -13.26 11.08 5.98
N ASN A 339 -14.46 11.64 5.94
CA ASN A 339 -15.26 11.81 7.17
C ASN A 339 -15.77 10.46 7.67
N ALA A 340 -16.35 10.42 8.88
CA ALA A 340 -16.79 9.17 9.51
C ALA A 340 -17.82 8.41 8.68
N ASP A 341 -18.78 9.10 8.08
CA ASP A 341 -19.87 8.48 7.31
C ASP A 341 -19.34 7.88 6.00
N ASN A 342 -18.46 8.57 5.30
CA ASN A 342 -17.85 8.08 4.05
C ASN A 342 -16.83 6.97 4.30
N ASP A 343 -16.10 6.99 5.43
CA ASP A 343 -15.21 5.92 5.87
C ASP A 343 -16.01 4.65 6.25
N LEU A 344 -17.14 4.80 6.94
CA LEU A 344 -18.05 3.66 7.20
C LEU A 344 -18.61 3.09 5.89
N ALA A 345 -19.04 3.97 4.97
CA ALA A 345 -19.53 3.53 3.67
C ALA A 345 -18.43 2.84 2.82
N LEU A 346 -17.16 3.22 2.98
CA LEU A 346 -16.03 2.52 2.37
C LEU A 346 -15.92 1.10 2.90
N LEU A 347 -15.91 0.93 4.24
CA LEU A 347 -15.84 -0.38 4.88
C LEU A 347 -17.03 -1.26 4.47
N GLU A 348 -18.26 -0.72 4.53
CA GLU A 348 -19.48 -1.45 4.16
C GLU A 348 -19.51 -1.89 2.69
N THR A 349 -18.96 -1.06 1.79
CA THR A 349 -18.98 -1.34 0.36
C THR A 349 -17.84 -2.26 -0.07
N THR A 350 -16.66 -2.15 0.57
CA THR A 350 -15.43 -2.79 0.08
C THR A 350 -14.86 -3.83 1.04
N GLY A 351 -15.30 -3.86 2.29
CA GLY A 351 -14.67 -4.65 3.36
C GLY A 351 -13.32 -4.10 3.83
N GLN A 352 -12.82 -3.01 3.25
CA GLN A 352 -11.49 -2.46 3.54
C GLN A 352 -11.58 -1.42 4.66
N PHE A 353 -10.59 -1.45 5.58
CA PHE A 353 -10.64 -0.63 6.79
C PHE A 353 -10.06 0.76 6.56
N PRO A 354 -10.79 1.84 6.86
CA PRO A 354 -10.22 3.18 6.86
C PRO A 354 -9.15 3.30 7.97
N ILE A 355 -8.03 3.95 7.66
CA ILE A 355 -6.98 4.23 8.66
C ILE A 355 -7.42 5.41 9.50
N ARG A 356 -8.14 5.11 10.60
CA ARG A 356 -8.63 6.08 11.56
C ARG A 356 -8.58 5.51 12.99
N THR A 357 -8.36 6.38 13.96
CA THR A 357 -8.18 5.98 15.37
C THR A 357 -9.46 5.43 16.01
N ASP A 358 -10.63 5.85 15.53
CA ASP A 358 -11.95 5.53 16.08
C ASP A 358 -12.75 4.56 15.18
N VAL A 359 -12.06 3.79 14.31
CA VAL A 359 -12.73 2.87 13.37
C VAL A 359 -13.63 1.85 14.08
N ALA A 360 -13.22 1.34 15.25
CA ALA A 360 -13.99 0.38 16.03
C ALA A 360 -15.29 0.99 16.57
N GLU A 361 -15.29 2.30 16.89
CA GLU A 361 -16.49 3.02 17.35
C GLU A 361 -17.42 3.34 16.16
N VAL A 362 -16.86 3.90 15.10
CA VAL A 362 -17.61 4.29 13.89
C VAL A 362 -18.28 3.09 13.22
N ALA A 363 -17.62 1.92 13.23
CA ALA A 363 -18.09 0.72 12.56
C ALA A 363 -18.70 -0.33 13.53
N ALA A 364 -18.97 0.00 14.80
CA ALA A 364 -19.33 -0.97 15.83
C ALA A 364 -20.51 -1.87 15.45
N ASP A 365 -21.63 -1.31 14.97
CA ASP A 365 -22.82 -2.06 14.60
C ASP A 365 -22.60 -2.95 13.36
N TYR A 366 -21.82 -2.46 12.39
CA TYR A 366 -21.46 -3.20 11.20
C TYR A 366 -20.56 -4.39 11.52
N LEU A 367 -19.52 -4.20 12.33
CA LEU A 367 -18.61 -5.25 12.75
C LEU A 367 -19.29 -6.30 13.63
N ALA A 368 -20.23 -5.89 14.50
CA ALA A 368 -21.03 -6.84 15.30
C ALA A 368 -21.88 -7.79 14.43
N SER A 369 -22.29 -7.31 13.25
CA SER A 369 -23.06 -8.09 12.27
C SER A 369 -22.18 -8.88 11.29
N ASN A 370 -20.87 -8.64 11.28
CA ASN A 370 -19.90 -9.23 10.35
C ASN A 370 -18.68 -9.80 11.10
N PRO A 371 -18.80 -10.98 11.75
CA PRO A 371 -17.74 -11.55 12.60
C PRO A 371 -16.39 -11.74 11.88
N LEU A 372 -16.42 -12.06 10.59
CA LEU A 372 -15.20 -12.18 9.79
C LEU A 372 -14.43 -10.85 9.76
N LEU A 373 -15.12 -9.75 9.45
CA LEU A 373 -14.50 -8.44 9.42
C LEU A 373 -14.06 -7.97 10.82
N ALA A 374 -14.80 -8.39 11.87
CA ALA A 374 -14.35 -8.13 13.25
C ALA A 374 -12.99 -8.76 13.55
N THR A 375 -12.70 -9.95 12.98
CA THR A 375 -11.37 -10.58 13.11
C THR A 375 -10.28 -9.72 12.44
N PHE A 376 -10.53 -9.19 11.25
CA PHE A 376 -9.61 -8.26 10.60
C PHE A 376 -9.45 -6.94 11.36
N ALA A 377 -10.56 -6.39 11.89
CA ALA A 377 -10.54 -5.14 12.66
C ALA A 377 -9.57 -5.20 13.85
N SER A 378 -9.45 -6.35 14.52
CA SER A 378 -8.53 -6.54 15.63
C SER A 378 -7.05 -6.47 15.21
N SER A 379 -6.74 -6.72 13.93
CA SER A 379 -5.39 -6.68 13.38
C SER A 379 -5.01 -5.33 12.78
N VAL A 380 -5.96 -4.40 12.59
CA VAL A 380 -5.66 -3.05 12.03
C VAL A 380 -4.58 -2.32 12.85
N PRO A 381 -4.60 -2.31 14.20
CA PRO A 381 -3.55 -1.66 14.98
C PRO A 381 -2.17 -2.33 14.89
N LEU A 382 -2.11 -3.56 14.38
CA LEU A 382 -0.89 -4.37 14.24
C LEU A 382 -0.38 -4.37 12.79
N THR A 383 -0.93 -3.54 11.94
CA THR A 383 -0.45 -3.43 10.55
C THR A 383 0.84 -2.66 10.46
N VAL A 384 1.74 -3.16 9.63
CA VAL A 384 3.00 -2.51 9.26
C VAL A 384 3.08 -2.47 7.74
N ASP A 385 3.41 -1.32 7.19
CA ASP A 385 3.59 -1.14 5.76
C ASP A 385 5.06 -1.23 5.35
N VAL A 386 5.29 -1.10 4.05
CA VAL A 386 6.64 -1.01 3.50
C VAL A 386 7.32 0.27 4.00
N PRO A 387 8.65 0.25 4.21
CA PRO A 387 9.38 1.44 4.61
C PRO A 387 9.28 2.54 3.53
N ASN A 388 9.00 3.77 3.95
CA ASN A 388 8.96 4.95 3.08
C ASN A 388 10.38 5.48 2.87
N ILE A 389 11.14 4.84 1.98
CA ILE A 389 12.56 5.13 1.72
C ILE A 389 12.84 5.27 0.23
N ALA A 390 13.89 6.02 -0.10
CA ALA A 390 14.37 6.11 -1.47
C ALA A 390 14.77 4.72 -2.02
N ASN A 391 14.73 4.57 -3.33
CA ASN A 391 15.08 3.35 -4.04
C ASN A 391 14.23 2.11 -3.64
N SER A 392 13.02 2.33 -3.10
CA SER A 392 12.15 1.25 -2.59
C SER A 392 11.90 0.17 -3.65
N THR A 393 11.62 0.54 -4.89
CA THR A 393 11.39 -0.42 -5.99
C THR A 393 12.60 -1.31 -6.22
N GLU A 394 13.81 -0.74 -6.30
CA GLU A 394 15.04 -1.47 -6.51
C GLU A 394 15.38 -2.39 -5.33
N ILE A 395 15.07 -1.95 -4.12
CA ILE A 395 15.24 -2.75 -2.89
C ILE A 395 14.35 -3.98 -2.94
N TRP A 396 13.05 -3.82 -3.22
CA TRP A 396 12.12 -4.93 -3.31
C TRP A 396 12.44 -5.86 -4.49
N GLN A 397 12.88 -5.32 -5.64
CA GLN A 397 13.32 -6.14 -6.76
C GLN A 397 14.58 -6.95 -6.42
N THR A 398 15.54 -6.35 -5.72
CA THR A 398 16.76 -7.07 -5.26
C THR A 398 16.41 -8.23 -4.34
N PHE A 399 15.48 -8.01 -3.40
CA PHE A 399 14.96 -9.08 -2.55
C PHE A 399 14.26 -10.17 -3.38
N ARG A 400 13.37 -9.77 -4.32
CA ARG A 400 12.60 -10.71 -5.15
C ARG A 400 13.49 -11.61 -6.00
N ASP A 401 14.54 -11.06 -6.59
CA ASP A 401 15.47 -11.82 -7.40
C ASP A 401 16.24 -12.86 -6.55
N ALA A 402 16.67 -12.49 -5.35
CA ALA A 402 17.32 -13.40 -4.41
C ALA A 402 16.36 -14.49 -3.89
N TRP A 403 15.11 -14.13 -3.61
CA TRP A 403 14.05 -15.07 -3.27
C TRP A 403 13.85 -16.11 -4.38
N GLY A 404 13.69 -15.66 -5.62
CA GLY A 404 13.52 -16.57 -6.77
C GLY A 404 14.68 -17.54 -6.93
N ALA A 405 15.91 -17.08 -6.71
CA ALA A 405 17.11 -17.90 -6.85
C ALA A 405 17.28 -18.91 -5.69
N SER A 406 16.96 -18.54 -4.45
CA SER A 406 17.29 -19.34 -3.26
C SER A 406 16.11 -20.02 -2.58
N VAL A 407 14.95 -19.39 -2.52
CA VAL A 407 13.75 -19.96 -1.87
C VAL A 407 12.99 -20.83 -2.86
N GLN A 408 12.72 -20.33 -4.06
CA GLN A 408 12.06 -21.09 -5.14
C GLN A 408 13.05 -21.91 -5.97
N GLY A 409 14.30 -21.49 -6.04
CA GLY A 409 15.38 -22.12 -6.81
C GLY A 409 16.28 -23.02 -5.97
N GLN A 410 17.50 -23.23 -6.47
CA GLN A 410 18.46 -24.18 -5.89
C GLN A 410 19.71 -23.49 -5.27
N ASP A 411 19.79 -22.18 -5.32
CA ASP A 411 20.91 -21.46 -4.75
C ASP A 411 20.95 -21.58 -3.23
N ASP A 412 22.14 -21.47 -2.67
CA ASP A 412 22.30 -21.49 -1.22
C ASP A 412 21.60 -20.28 -0.59
N LEU A 413 20.67 -20.53 0.33
CA LEU A 413 19.79 -19.53 0.95
C LEU A 413 20.61 -18.46 1.67
N THR A 414 21.53 -18.87 2.52
CA THR A 414 22.29 -17.96 3.38
C THR A 414 23.17 -17.02 2.58
N SER A 415 23.93 -17.54 1.62
CA SER A 415 24.85 -16.72 0.81
C SER A 415 24.09 -15.82 -0.16
N THR A 416 22.98 -16.28 -0.74
CA THR A 416 22.20 -15.51 -1.71
C THR A 416 21.44 -14.37 -1.03
N MET A 417 20.76 -14.65 0.08
CA MET A 417 20.04 -13.61 0.83
C MET A 417 21.01 -12.65 1.53
N GLY A 418 22.17 -13.12 2.02
CA GLY A 418 23.23 -12.26 2.56
C GLY A 418 23.77 -11.30 1.51
N GLY A 419 24.03 -11.80 0.30
CA GLY A 419 24.46 -10.94 -0.83
C GLY A 419 23.39 -9.94 -1.29
N ALA A 420 22.10 -10.28 -1.15
CA ALA A 420 21.01 -9.34 -1.39
C ALA A 420 20.94 -8.25 -0.31
N ALA A 421 21.14 -8.62 0.96
CA ALA A 421 21.19 -7.66 2.06
C ALA A 421 22.31 -6.63 1.87
N ASP A 422 23.51 -7.07 1.49
CA ASP A 422 24.63 -6.17 1.20
C ASP A 422 24.33 -5.18 0.05
N LYS A 423 23.64 -5.64 -1.00
CA LYS A 423 23.21 -4.79 -2.11
C LYS A 423 22.14 -3.79 -1.69
N ILE A 424 21.17 -4.23 -0.88
CA ILE A 424 20.10 -3.37 -0.35
C ILE A 424 20.69 -2.30 0.57
N ASP A 425 21.63 -2.66 1.46
CA ASP A 425 22.36 -1.70 2.30
C ASP A 425 23.07 -0.63 1.45
N ALA A 426 23.68 -1.03 0.33
CA ALA A 426 24.31 -0.10 -0.60
C ALA A 426 23.30 0.81 -1.33
N LEU A 427 22.10 0.33 -1.67
CA LEU A 427 21.01 1.14 -2.25
C LEU A 427 20.50 2.17 -1.26
N ILE A 428 20.32 1.79 0.01
CA ILE A 428 19.89 2.69 1.09
C ILE A 428 20.91 3.83 1.28
N ALA A 429 22.19 3.50 1.27
CA ALA A 429 23.26 4.51 1.44
C ALA A 429 23.38 5.51 0.28
N GLN A 430 22.72 5.26 -0.87
CA GLN A 430 22.70 6.13 -2.05
C GLN A 430 21.47 7.05 -2.12
N GLY A 431 20.44 6.82 -1.34
CA GLY A 431 19.18 7.58 -1.29
C GLY A 431 19.23 8.68 -0.26
#